data_8905bab8fb07405fdd55d9a2d8ed0922
#
_entry.id   8905bab8fb07405fdd55d9a2d8ed0922
#
_cell.length_a   1.000
_cell.length_b   1.000
_cell.length_c   1.000
_cell.angle_alpha   90.00
_cell.angle_beta   90.00
_cell.angle_gamma   90.00
#
_symmetry.space_group_name_H-M   'P 1'
#
loop_
_entity.id
_entity.type
_entity.pdbx_description
1 polymer ?
#
loop_
_entity_poly.entity_id
_entity_poly.type
_entity_poly.pdbx_seq_one_letter_code
_entity_poly.pdbx_strand_id
1 'polypeptide(L)'
;MFVKTPRFLQKITPSLRWKNKTREKKIWLTFDDGPEEEVTEFILLTLKKLEIRATFFLTGEQIKKYPELTKQIIEAGHIVGNHSFSHLDGFKTKKEKYIYDIELCQKLINEKLVELGVSKKLRIFRPPYGRILPKQIKLLNEKYQLIMWDVFSWDFKKNITKEKLYKNVVENVELGSIIVFHNNQKSYKNLLISLESILEKLKSQGYSFSTTW
;
A
#
# COMPACT_ATOMS: atom_id res chain seq x y z
N MET A 1 17.43 -1.62 0.12
CA MET A 1 16.18 -1.23 -0.59
C MET A 1 16.35 0.18 -1.12
N PHE A 2 15.92 0.46 -2.34
CA PHE A 2 16.07 1.76 -3.01
C PHE A 2 14.91 2.69 -2.68
N VAL A 3 15.14 4.00 -2.68
CA VAL A 3 14.06 5.02 -2.61
C VAL A 3 13.23 4.98 -3.88
N LYS A 4 13.91 4.99 -5.05
CA LYS A 4 13.29 4.82 -6.37
C LYS A 4 13.63 3.45 -6.89
N THR A 5 12.62 2.67 -7.28
CA THR A 5 12.84 1.33 -7.83
C THR A 5 13.55 1.41 -9.18
N PRO A 6 14.73 0.76 -9.32
CA PRO A 6 15.47 0.80 -10.57
C PRO A 6 14.68 0.24 -11.75
N ARG A 7 14.74 0.93 -12.89
CA ARG A 7 13.98 0.54 -14.10
C ARG A 7 14.31 -0.86 -14.61
N PHE A 8 15.53 -1.34 -14.38
CA PHE A 8 15.91 -2.70 -14.77
C PHE A 8 15.13 -3.76 -14.01
N LEU A 9 14.90 -3.58 -12.68
CA LEU A 9 14.06 -4.49 -11.88
C LEU A 9 12.63 -4.55 -12.40
N GLN A 10 12.07 -3.40 -12.75
CA GLN A 10 10.73 -3.32 -13.34
C GLN A 10 10.65 -4.11 -14.68
N LYS A 11 11.70 -4.05 -15.49
CA LYS A 11 11.78 -4.73 -16.79
C LYS A 11 11.93 -6.25 -16.66
N ILE A 12 12.73 -6.74 -15.71
CA ILE A 12 12.96 -8.19 -15.52
C ILE A 12 11.84 -8.89 -14.75
N THR A 13 10.93 -8.13 -14.14
CA THR A 13 9.75 -8.65 -13.42
C THR A 13 8.44 -8.05 -13.96
N PRO A 14 8.11 -8.24 -15.24
CA PRO A 14 6.96 -7.59 -15.88
C PRO A 14 5.60 -8.04 -15.29
N SER A 15 5.58 -9.18 -14.62
CA SER A 15 4.42 -9.71 -13.90
C SER A 15 4.11 -8.97 -12.61
N LEU A 16 5.01 -8.11 -12.14
CA LEU A 16 4.86 -7.29 -10.95
C LEU A 16 4.59 -5.83 -11.37
N ARG A 17 3.54 -5.24 -10.83
CA ARG A 17 3.20 -3.85 -11.15
C ARG A 17 3.95 -2.90 -10.23
N TRP A 18 5.01 -2.31 -10.73
CA TRP A 18 5.84 -1.33 -10.01
C TRP A 18 5.35 0.11 -10.18
N LYS A 19 4.69 0.37 -11.30
CA LYS A 19 4.24 1.68 -11.73
C LYS A 19 3.01 1.51 -12.64
N ASN A 20 2.10 2.47 -12.63
CA ASN A 20 0.96 2.48 -13.52
C ASN A 20 1.26 3.27 -14.81
N LYS A 21 0.73 2.77 -15.93
CA LYS A 21 0.83 3.49 -17.21
C LYS A 21 -0.22 4.60 -17.24
N THR A 22 0.24 5.84 -17.38
CA THR A 22 -0.64 7.01 -17.53
C THR A 22 0.09 8.11 -18.30
N ARG A 23 -0.66 8.95 -19.00
CA ARG A 23 -0.18 10.19 -19.62
C ARG A 23 -0.51 11.42 -18.78
N GLU A 24 -1.34 11.25 -17.75
CA GLU A 24 -1.79 12.29 -16.85
C GLU A 24 -0.89 12.36 -15.62
N LYS A 25 -0.86 13.50 -14.93
CA LYS A 25 -0.18 13.65 -13.62
C LYS A 25 -0.93 12.89 -12.52
N LYS A 26 -1.05 11.58 -12.67
CA LYS A 26 -1.66 10.66 -11.70
C LYS A 26 -0.60 9.84 -10.99
N ILE A 27 -0.80 9.67 -9.67
CA ILE A 27 0.02 8.85 -8.78
C ILE A 27 -0.88 7.99 -7.91
N TRP A 28 -0.33 6.91 -7.36
CA TRP A 28 -1.04 5.97 -6.47
C TRP A 28 -0.40 6.03 -5.09
N LEU A 29 -1.13 6.58 -4.13
CA LEU A 29 -0.73 6.63 -2.73
C LEU A 29 -1.16 5.33 -2.06
N THR A 30 -0.24 4.66 -1.38
CA THR A 30 -0.52 3.38 -0.72
C THR A 30 0.06 3.33 0.69
N PHE A 31 -0.65 2.61 1.59
CA PHE A 31 -0.26 2.37 2.96
C PHE A 31 -0.28 0.87 3.24
N ASP A 32 0.81 0.33 3.79
CA ASP A 32 0.95 -1.11 4.09
C ASP A 32 0.81 -1.40 5.60
N ASP A 33 0.61 -2.64 5.97
CA ASP A 33 0.62 -3.26 7.30
C ASP A 33 -0.67 -3.11 8.13
N GLY A 34 -1.33 -1.98 8.12
CA GLY A 34 -2.47 -1.67 8.99
C GLY A 34 -3.70 -2.58 8.85
N PRO A 35 -4.83 -2.20 9.48
CA PRO A 35 -5.00 -0.97 10.27
C PRO A 35 -4.36 -1.05 11.65
N GLU A 36 -4.01 0.11 12.23
CA GLU A 36 -3.52 0.22 13.60
C GLU A 36 -4.05 1.51 14.25
N GLU A 37 -4.45 1.46 15.53
CA GLU A 37 -4.98 2.63 16.26
C GLU A 37 -4.04 3.83 16.17
N GLU A 38 -4.58 5.04 16.38
CA GLU A 38 -3.89 6.32 16.24
C GLU A 38 -3.32 6.57 14.83
N VAL A 39 -2.57 5.62 14.29
CA VAL A 39 -1.90 5.77 12.98
C VAL A 39 -2.94 5.81 11.86
N THR A 40 -3.86 4.86 11.84
CA THR A 40 -4.92 4.79 10.83
C THR A 40 -5.82 6.01 10.91
N GLU A 41 -6.22 6.40 12.12
CA GLU A 41 -7.07 7.57 12.36
C GLU A 41 -6.41 8.85 11.86
N PHE A 42 -5.12 9.05 12.20
CA PHE A 42 -4.33 10.19 11.71
C PHE A 42 -4.26 10.21 10.17
N ILE A 43 -3.97 9.06 9.55
CA ILE A 43 -3.91 8.96 8.08
C ILE A 43 -5.28 9.32 7.48
N LEU A 44 -6.38 8.76 7.98
CA LEU A 44 -7.72 9.02 7.49
C LEU A 44 -8.12 10.50 7.62
N LEU A 45 -7.82 11.13 8.76
CA LEU A 45 -8.05 12.56 8.98
C LEU A 45 -7.26 13.42 7.99
N THR A 46 -5.98 13.10 7.78
CA THR A 46 -5.11 13.81 6.83
C THR A 46 -5.63 13.67 5.39
N LEU A 47 -5.99 12.45 4.99
CA LEU A 47 -6.52 12.19 3.65
C LEU A 47 -7.86 12.87 3.41
N LYS A 48 -8.74 12.87 4.41
CA LYS A 48 -10.05 13.55 4.36
C LYS A 48 -9.85 15.07 4.20
N LYS A 49 -8.98 15.69 5.02
CA LYS A 49 -8.64 17.12 4.93
C LYS A 49 -8.17 17.53 3.54
N LEU A 50 -7.37 16.67 2.90
CA LEU A 50 -6.79 16.94 1.59
C LEU A 50 -7.65 16.42 0.42
N GLU A 51 -8.80 15.80 0.68
CA GLU A 51 -9.68 15.17 -0.31
C GLU A 51 -8.95 14.12 -1.18
N ILE A 52 -8.08 13.33 -0.56
CA ILE A 52 -7.28 12.31 -1.22
C ILE A 52 -7.85 10.93 -0.92
N ARG A 53 -8.02 10.10 -1.97
CA ARG A 53 -8.25 8.66 -1.81
C ARG A 53 -6.94 7.89 -2.00
N ALA A 54 -6.78 6.83 -1.20
CA ALA A 54 -5.59 5.99 -1.20
C ALA A 54 -5.95 4.50 -1.25
N THR A 55 -4.94 3.66 -1.37
CA THR A 55 -5.09 2.20 -1.24
C THR A 55 -4.33 1.72 0.00
N PHE A 56 -5.01 0.92 0.81
CA PHE A 56 -4.46 0.32 2.02
C PHE A 56 -4.26 -1.17 1.80
N PHE A 57 -3.03 -1.65 1.84
CA PHE A 57 -2.70 -3.07 1.83
C PHE A 57 -2.67 -3.57 3.27
N LEU A 58 -3.77 -4.19 3.70
CA LEU A 58 -3.99 -4.57 5.08
C LEU A 58 -3.59 -6.02 5.34
N THR A 59 -3.08 -6.29 6.55
CA THR A 59 -2.85 -7.66 7.00
C THR A 59 -4.09 -8.25 7.66
N GLY A 60 -4.28 -9.57 7.52
CA GLY A 60 -5.46 -10.22 8.08
C GLY A 60 -5.52 -10.18 9.61
N GLU A 61 -4.37 -10.25 10.28
CA GLU A 61 -4.28 -10.10 11.74
C GLU A 61 -4.79 -8.74 12.20
N GLN A 62 -4.41 -7.67 11.51
CA GLN A 62 -4.84 -6.32 11.86
C GLN A 62 -6.31 -6.07 11.49
N ILE A 63 -6.81 -6.64 10.39
CA ILE A 63 -8.25 -6.59 10.06
C ILE A 63 -9.08 -7.23 11.17
N LYS A 64 -8.65 -8.38 11.71
CA LYS A 64 -9.33 -9.06 12.83
C LYS A 64 -9.24 -8.24 14.12
N LYS A 65 -8.09 -7.65 14.40
CA LYS A 65 -7.85 -6.89 15.62
C LYS A 65 -8.62 -5.57 15.64
N TYR A 66 -8.73 -4.91 14.48
CA TYR A 66 -9.32 -3.59 14.35
C TYR A 66 -10.41 -3.54 13.25
N PRO A 67 -11.52 -4.28 13.43
CA PRO A 67 -12.56 -4.39 12.41
C PRO A 67 -13.24 -3.05 12.11
N GLU A 68 -13.41 -2.18 13.12
CA GLU A 68 -14.02 -0.86 12.94
C GLU A 68 -13.12 0.12 12.15
N LEU A 69 -11.81 0.08 12.35
CA LEU A 69 -10.88 0.87 11.54
C LEU A 69 -10.87 0.39 10.08
N THR A 70 -10.97 -0.93 9.86
CA THR A 70 -11.11 -1.49 8.51
C THR A 70 -12.39 -0.98 7.84
N LYS A 71 -13.51 -0.93 8.56
CA LYS A 71 -14.77 -0.37 8.11
C LYS A 71 -14.62 1.11 7.75
N GLN A 72 -14.03 1.92 8.63
CA GLN A 72 -13.80 3.35 8.39
C GLN A 72 -12.97 3.60 7.12
N ILE A 73 -11.91 2.80 6.87
CA ILE A 73 -11.11 2.89 5.65
C ILE A 73 -12.00 2.69 4.41
N ILE A 74 -12.87 1.69 4.42
CA ILE A 74 -13.75 1.34 3.29
C ILE A 74 -14.82 2.43 3.10
N GLU A 75 -15.51 2.84 4.17
CA GLU A 75 -16.56 3.87 4.15
C GLU A 75 -16.04 5.25 3.71
N ALA A 76 -14.79 5.57 4.02
CA ALA A 76 -14.11 6.77 3.51
C ALA A 76 -13.79 6.69 2.00
N GLY A 77 -14.15 5.60 1.32
CA GLY A 77 -13.96 5.41 -0.12
C GLY A 77 -12.53 5.07 -0.52
N HIS A 78 -11.70 4.62 0.42
CA HIS A 78 -10.38 4.08 0.10
C HIS A 78 -10.47 2.65 -0.42
N ILE A 79 -9.46 2.21 -1.14
CA ILE A 79 -9.37 0.83 -1.61
C ILE A 79 -8.60 -0.01 -0.59
N VAL A 80 -9.11 -1.21 -0.31
CA VAL A 80 -8.42 -2.21 0.50
C VAL A 80 -7.81 -3.26 -0.41
N GLY A 81 -6.52 -3.52 -0.25
CA GLY A 81 -5.76 -4.59 -0.86
C GLY A 81 -5.24 -5.58 0.19
N ASN A 82 -4.77 -6.71 -0.29
CA ASN A 82 -4.28 -7.82 0.53
C ASN A 82 -2.77 -7.68 0.80
N HIS A 83 -2.35 -7.77 2.07
CA HIS A 83 -0.95 -7.79 2.49
C HIS A 83 -0.57 -9.08 3.23
N SER A 84 -1.18 -10.22 2.87
CA SER A 84 -1.19 -11.52 3.57
C SER A 84 -1.89 -11.46 4.94
N PHE A 85 -2.11 -12.63 5.56
CA PHE A 85 -2.75 -12.66 6.87
C PHE A 85 -1.76 -12.33 7.99
N SER A 86 -0.61 -13.04 8.04
CA SER A 86 0.38 -12.95 9.10
C SER A 86 1.67 -12.24 8.67
N HIS A 87 1.63 -11.41 7.62
CA HIS A 87 2.77 -10.66 7.10
C HIS A 87 4.01 -11.55 6.79
N LEU A 88 3.78 -12.72 6.16
CA LEU A 88 4.81 -13.72 5.91
C LEU A 88 5.83 -13.27 4.85
N ASP A 89 7.12 -13.54 5.11
CA ASP A 89 8.20 -13.36 4.14
C ASP A 89 8.13 -14.46 3.06
N GLY A 90 7.81 -14.08 1.82
CA GLY A 90 7.65 -15.01 0.71
C GLY A 90 8.92 -15.80 0.40
N PHE A 91 10.13 -15.26 0.66
CA PHE A 91 11.39 -15.97 0.44
C PHE A 91 11.63 -17.06 1.48
N LYS A 92 11.07 -16.91 2.69
CA LYS A 92 11.30 -17.81 3.82
C LYS A 92 10.15 -18.79 4.06
N THR A 93 9.02 -18.60 3.36
CA THR A 93 7.80 -19.36 3.61
C THR A 93 7.57 -20.38 2.50
N LYS A 94 7.25 -21.63 2.88
CA LYS A 94 6.84 -22.67 1.93
C LYS A 94 5.66 -22.19 1.11
N LYS A 95 5.66 -22.50 -0.18
CA LYS A 95 4.69 -21.99 -1.17
C LYS A 95 3.24 -22.21 -0.73
N GLU A 96 2.90 -23.40 -0.28
CA GLU A 96 1.52 -23.77 0.11
C GLU A 96 1.04 -22.94 1.30
N LYS A 97 1.89 -22.79 2.34
CA LYS A 97 1.59 -21.94 3.51
C LYS A 97 1.45 -20.48 3.11
N TYR A 98 2.31 -19.99 2.21
CA TYR A 98 2.27 -18.60 1.75
C TYR A 98 0.97 -18.28 1.00
N ILE A 99 0.56 -19.16 0.06
CA ILE A 99 -0.70 -19.01 -0.68
C ILE A 99 -1.91 -19.09 0.25
N TYR A 100 -1.92 -20.06 1.17
CA TYR A 100 -3.00 -20.20 2.16
C TYR A 100 -3.17 -18.93 3.00
N ASP A 101 -2.08 -18.36 3.47
CA ASP A 101 -2.06 -17.13 4.29
C ASP A 101 -2.65 -15.91 3.52
N ILE A 102 -2.33 -15.80 2.23
CA ILE A 102 -2.90 -14.77 1.35
C ILE A 102 -4.40 -14.96 1.13
N GLU A 103 -4.85 -16.19 0.84
CA GLU A 103 -6.28 -16.49 0.62
C GLU A 103 -7.10 -16.29 1.91
N LEU A 104 -6.53 -16.57 3.08
CA LEU A 104 -7.16 -16.31 4.38
C LEU A 104 -7.40 -14.80 4.58
N CYS A 105 -6.42 -13.96 4.27
CA CYS A 105 -6.58 -12.50 4.30
C CYS A 105 -7.63 -12.03 3.29
N GLN A 106 -7.59 -12.57 2.06
CA GLN A 106 -8.55 -12.19 1.02
C GLN A 106 -9.99 -12.54 1.39
N LYS A 107 -10.20 -13.65 2.08
CA LYS A 107 -11.51 -14.04 2.61
C LYS A 107 -12.05 -12.96 3.56
N LEU A 108 -11.24 -12.53 4.53
CA LEU A 108 -11.63 -11.47 5.47
C LEU A 108 -11.96 -10.14 4.77
N ILE A 109 -11.13 -9.73 3.81
CA ILE A 109 -11.39 -8.52 3.01
C ILE A 109 -12.73 -8.64 2.30
N ASN A 110 -13.00 -9.78 1.65
CA ASN A 110 -14.26 -10.00 0.94
C ASN A 110 -15.47 -9.97 1.87
N GLU A 111 -15.36 -10.56 3.07
CA GLU A 111 -16.40 -10.55 4.10
C GLU A 111 -16.73 -9.11 4.51
N LYS A 112 -15.72 -8.29 4.78
CA LYS A 112 -15.91 -6.86 5.12
C LYS A 112 -16.50 -6.05 3.97
N LEU A 113 -16.09 -6.27 2.75
CA LEU A 113 -16.67 -5.60 1.58
C LEU A 113 -18.15 -5.97 1.38
N VAL A 114 -18.51 -7.24 1.58
CA VAL A 114 -19.91 -7.69 1.50
C VAL A 114 -20.75 -7.10 2.62
N GLU A 115 -20.25 -7.11 3.87
CA GLU A 115 -20.90 -6.50 5.04
C GLU A 115 -21.26 -5.02 4.77
N LEU A 116 -20.40 -4.30 4.06
CA LEU A 116 -20.57 -2.88 3.76
C LEU A 116 -21.24 -2.60 2.40
N GLY A 117 -21.79 -3.63 1.73
CA GLY A 117 -22.49 -3.46 0.46
C GLY A 117 -21.59 -3.08 -0.72
N VAL A 118 -20.28 -3.24 -0.60
CA VAL A 118 -19.34 -2.93 -1.67
C VAL A 118 -19.28 -4.08 -2.68
N SER A 119 -19.85 -3.87 -3.86
CA SER A 119 -19.93 -4.90 -4.92
C SER A 119 -18.59 -5.15 -5.62
N LYS A 120 -17.72 -4.15 -5.72
CA LYS A 120 -16.45 -4.25 -6.44
C LYS A 120 -15.39 -4.97 -5.61
N LYS A 121 -15.12 -6.22 -5.95
CA LYS A 121 -14.06 -7.03 -5.32
C LYS A 121 -12.78 -6.93 -6.15
N LEU A 122 -11.84 -6.10 -5.71
CA LEU A 122 -10.50 -6.07 -6.30
C LEU A 122 -9.63 -7.15 -5.67
N ARG A 123 -8.91 -7.90 -6.50
CA ARG A 123 -7.89 -8.85 -6.04
C ARG A 123 -6.51 -8.28 -6.34
N ILE A 124 -6.11 -7.29 -5.52
CA ILE A 124 -4.76 -6.72 -5.52
C ILE A 124 -4.02 -7.24 -4.30
N PHE A 125 -2.78 -7.66 -4.50
CA PHE A 125 -1.92 -8.19 -3.45
C PHE A 125 -0.55 -7.53 -3.50
N ARG A 126 -0.04 -7.12 -2.35
CA ARG A 126 1.33 -6.66 -2.19
C ARG A 126 2.09 -7.64 -1.30
N PRO A 127 3.19 -8.24 -1.80
CA PRO A 127 4.01 -9.14 -1.00
C PRO A 127 4.66 -8.39 0.17
N PRO A 128 4.56 -8.90 1.42
CA PRO A 128 5.33 -8.38 2.54
C PRO A 128 6.83 -8.29 2.21
N TYR A 129 7.47 -7.20 2.64
CA TYR A 129 8.88 -6.89 2.35
C TYR A 129 9.24 -6.77 0.86
N GLY A 130 8.26 -6.82 -0.05
CA GLY A 130 8.48 -6.95 -1.49
C GLY A 130 9.14 -8.27 -1.89
N ARG A 131 9.00 -9.32 -1.08
CA ARG A 131 9.64 -10.62 -1.26
C ARG A 131 8.66 -11.68 -1.72
N ILE A 132 8.87 -12.14 -2.95
CA ILE A 132 8.02 -13.15 -3.58
C ILE A 132 8.85 -13.99 -4.55
N LEU A 133 8.72 -15.31 -4.50
CA LEU A 133 9.43 -16.25 -5.38
C LEU A 133 8.73 -16.39 -6.75
N PRO A 134 9.49 -16.67 -7.84
CA PRO A 134 8.90 -16.87 -9.17
C PRO A 134 7.77 -17.91 -9.21
N LYS A 135 7.90 -19.00 -8.45
CA LYS A 135 6.84 -20.02 -8.33
C LYS A 135 5.56 -19.50 -7.68
N GLN A 136 5.68 -18.59 -6.71
CA GLN A 136 4.54 -17.93 -6.06
C GLN A 136 3.91 -16.90 -7.01
N ILE A 137 4.72 -16.11 -7.73
CA ILE A 137 4.26 -15.14 -8.73
C ILE A 137 3.36 -15.84 -9.76
N LYS A 138 3.83 -16.96 -10.34
CA LYS A 138 3.07 -17.70 -11.37
C LYS A 138 1.67 -18.06 -10.91
N LEU A 139 1.53 -18.59 -9.70
CA LEU A 139 0.22 -19.00 -9.14
C LEU A 139 -0.67 -17.81 -8.77
N LEU A 140 -0.06 -16.78 -8.17
CA LEU A 140 -0.84 -15.63 -7.69
C LEU A 140 -1.33 -14.74 -8.83
N ASN A 141 -0.58 -14.62 -9.93
CA ASN A 141 -1.01 -13.82 -11.10
C ASN A 141 -2.28 -14.35 -11.79
N GLU A 142 -2.64 -15.61 -11.56
CA GLU A 142 -3.91 -16.16 -12.05
C GLU A 142 -5.13 -15.55 -11.33
N LYS A 143 -4.93 -15.04 -10.11
CA LYS A 143 -6.01 -14.56 -9.25
C LYS A 143 -5.85 -13.10 -8.78
N TYR A 144 -4.63 -12.58 -8.76
CA TYR A 144 -4.27 -11.28 -8.18
C TYR A 144 -3.48 -10.42 -9.15
N GLN A 145 -3.67 -9.12 -9.07
CA GLN A 145 -2.69 -8.17 -9.56
C GLN A 145 -1.64 -7.97 -8.46
N LEU A 146 -0.38 -8.27 -8.77
CA LEU A 146 0.73 -8.16 -7.83
C LEU A 146 1.29 -6.74 -7.88
N ILE A 147 1.05 -5.99 -6.82
CA ILE A 147 1.37 -4.56 -6.73
C ILE A 147 2.64 -4.36 -5.90
N MET A 148 3.63 -3.76 -6.51
CA MET A 148 4.87 -3.33 -5.86
C MET A 148 4.83 -1.81 -5.64
N TRP A 149 5.98 -1.15 -5.67
CA TRP A 149 6.12 0.30 -5.55
C TRP A 149 7.25 0.84 -6.43
N ASP A 150 7.07 2.07 -6.85
CA ASP A 150 8.07 2.83 -7.58
C ASP A 150 8.87 3.74 -6.64
N VAL A 151 8.16 4.34 -5.65
CA VAL A 151 8.75 5.24 -4.66
C VAL A 151 8.54 4.68 -3.25
N PHE A 152 9.64 4.52 -2.53
CA PHE A 152 9.65 4.02 -1.15
C PHE A 152 9.98 5.15 -0.18
N SER A 153 9.04 5.49 0.71
CA SER A 153 9.18 6.62 1.63
C SER A 153 10.28 6.45 2.67
N TRP A 154 10.50 5.23 3.17
CA TRP A 154 11.32 4.92 4.34
C TRP A 154 10.76 5.47 5.67
N ASP A 155 9.46 5.72 5.72
CA ASP A 155 8.76 6.32 6.86
C ASP A 155 8.89 5.54 8.18
N PHE A 156 9.10 4.22 8.16
CA PHE A 156 9.30 3.39 9.34
C PHE A 156 10.73 3.47 9.92
N LYS A 157 11.65 4.16 9.25
CA LYS A 157 13.05 4.22 9.70
C LYS A 157 13.19 5.13 10.92
N LYS A 158 13.63 4.57 12.07
CA LYS A 158 13.67 5.23 13.39
C LYS A 158 14.31 6.63 13.40
N ASN A 159 15.35 6.85 12.62
CA ASN A 159 16.13 8.10 12.62
C ASN A 159 16.04 8.84 11.28
N ILE A 160 14.95 8.67 10.52
CA ILE A 160 14.76 9.46 9.31
C ILE A 160 14.35 10.88 9.69
N THR A 161 14.97 11.89 9.08
CA THR A 161 14.55 13.27 9.27
C THR A 161 13.34 13.59 8.39
N LYS A 162 12.56 14.60 8.77
CA LYS A 162 11.44 15.12 7.99
C LYS A 162 11.88 15.47 6.56
N GLU A 163 13.00 16.19 6.44
CA GLU A 163 13.56 16.62 5.15
C GLU A 163 13.96 15.43 4.29
N LYS A 164 14.55 14.39 4.89
CA LYS A 164 14.93 13.18 4.14
C LYS A 164 13.72 12.39 3.67
N LEU A 165 12.71 12.23 4.51
CA LEU A 165 11.47 11.57 4.15
C LEU A 165 10.74 12.34 3.03
N TYR A 166 10.65 13.67 3.18
CA TYR A 166 10.09 14.56 2.16
C TYR A 166 10.82 14.40 0.82
N LYS A 167 12.16 14.48 0.79
CA LYS A 167 12.96 14.28 -0.43
C LYS A 167 12.79 12.90 -1.03
N ASN A 168 12.74 11.85 -0.19
CA ASN A 168 12.53 10.49 -0.67
C ASN A 168 11.25 10.37 -1.52
N VAL A 169 10.21 11.09 -1.17
CA VAL A 169 8.94 11.03 -1.91
C VAL A 169 8.91 12.08 -3.00
N VAL A 170 8.99 13.37 -2.65
CA VAL A 170 8.70 14.49 -3.56
C VAL A 170 9.66 14.58 -4.75
N GLU A 171 10.95 14.27 -4.53
CA GLU A 171 11.97 14.33 -5.60
C GLU A 171 11.97 13.07 -6.50
N ASN A 172 11.28 12.00 -6.10
CA ASN A 172 11.30 10.73 -6.83
C ASN A 172 9.98 10.37 -7.51
N VAL A 173 8.91 11.13 -7.25
CA VAL A 173 7.61 10.91 -7.86
C VAL A 173 7.61 11.36 -9.32
N GLU A 174 7.02 10.55 -10.18
CA GLU A 174 6.76 10.84 -11.60
C GLU A 174 5.39 10.29 -12.03
N LEU A 175 4.96 10.51 -13.25
CA LEU A 175 3.67 10.03 -13.76
C LEU A 175 3.52 8.52 -13.54
N GLY A 176 2.45 8.12 -12.91
CA GLY A 176 2.15 6.71 -12.64
C GLY A 176 2.86 6.10 -11.43
N SER A 177 3.64 6.86 -10.68
CA SER A 177 4.33 6.34 -9.49
C SER A 177 3.37 5.74 -8.47
N ILE A 178 3.72 4.58 -7.96
CA ILE A 178 3.11 3.95 -6.80
C ILE A 178 3.99 4.26 -5.61
N ILE A 179 3.46 5.02 -4.65
CA ILE A 179 4.18 5.47 -3.45
C ILE A 179 3.78 4.58 -2.29
N VAL A 180 4.75 4.08 -1.52
CA VAL A 180 4.47 3.29 -0.33
C VAL A 180 4.86 4.04 0.95
N PHE A 181 3.90 4.14 1.85
CA PHE A 181 4.02 4.45 3.25
C PHE A 181 3.53 3.25 4.07
N HIS A 182 3.69 3.31 5.40
CA HIS A 182 3.25 2.24 6.28
C HIS A 182 2.25 2.75 7.32
N ASN A 183 1.23 1.95 7.56
CA ASN A 183 0.16 2.21 8.53
C ASN A 183 0.42 1.39 9.79
N ASN A 184 1.53 1.69 10.48
CA ASN A 184 1.95 1.01 11.69
C ASN A 184 2.67 1.97 12.67
N GLN A 185 2.81 1.57 13.96
CA GLN A 185 3.43 2.40 15.00
C GLN A 185 4.87 2.82 14.70
N LYS A 186 5.64 2.02 13.94
CA LYS A 186 7.02 2.40 13.58
C LYS A 186 7.09 3.64 12.71
N SER A 187 6.04 3.85 11.89
CA SER A 187 5.94 4.98 10.97
C SER A 187 5.24 6.20 11.57
N TYR A 188 4.46 6.01 12.64
CA TYR A 188 3.53 7.02 13.16
C TYR A 188 4.19 8.38 13.41
N LYS A 189 5.26 8.41 14.19
CA LYS A 189 5.99 9.66 14.50
C LYS A 189 6.46 10.40 13.25
N ASN A 190 6.93 9.67 12.25
CA ASN A 190 7.42 10.23 11.00
C ASN A 190 6.28 10.72 10.11
N LEU A 191 5.15 10.03 10.09
CA LEU A 191 3.94 10.45 9.39
C LEU A 191 3.35 11.73 9.98
N LEU A 192 3.25 11.83 11.31
CA LEU A 192 2.74 13.02 12.01
C LEU A 192 3.43 14.31 11.56
N ILE A 193 4.72 14.28 11.35
CA ILE A 193 5.52 15.47 11.04
C ILE A 193 5.69 15.74 9.55
N SER A 194 5.32 14.79 8.66
CA SER A 194 5.70 14.89 7.25
C SER A 194 4.60 14.57 6.24
N LEU A 195 3.63 13.71 6.57
CA LEU A 195 2.66 13.21 5.58
C LEU A 195 1.88 14.34 4.91
N GLU A 196 1.28 15.23 5.70
CA GLU A 196 0.47 16.33 5.19
C GLU A 196 1.28 17.22 4.24
N SER A 197 2.46 17.66 4.66
CA SER A 197 3.30 18.56 3.86
C SER A 197 3.80 17.91 2.55
N ILE A 198 4.02 16.59 2.54
CA ILE A 198 4.36 15.84 1.34
C ILE A 198 3.17 15.81 0.38
N LEU A 199 1.96 15.48 0.88
CA LEU A 199 0.77 15.37 0.05
C LEU A 199 0.34 16.73 -0.52
N GLU A 200 0.39 17.80 0.27
CA GLU A 200 0.15 19.17 -0.19
C GLU A 200 1.12 19.57 -1.30
N LYS A 201 2.41 19.25 -1.14
CA LYS A 201 3.42 19.53 -2.17
C LYS A 201 3.13 18.79 -3.47
N LEU A 202 2.77 17.51 -3.41
CA LEU A 202 2.42 16.74 -4.60
C LEU A 202 1.16 17.32 -5.29
N LYS A 203 0.14 17.73 -4.51
CA LYS A 203 -1.03 18.46 -5.07
C LYS A 203 -0.62 19.77 -5.72
N SER A 204 0.22 20.59 -5.08
CA SER A 204 0.68 21.87 -5.65
C SER A 204 1.52 21.70 -6.91
N GLN A 205 2.16 20.55 -7.09
CA GLN A 205 2.84 20.17 -8.34
C GLN A 205 1.88 19.68 -9.43
N GLY A 206 0.55 19.63 -9.15
CA GLY A 206 -0.48 19.22 -10.09
C GLY A 206 -0.71 17.71 -10.18
N TYR A 207 -0.19 16.91 -9.23
CA TYR A 207 -0.52 15.49 -9.16
C TYR A 207 -1.91 15.25 -8.60
N SER A 208 -2.67 14.38 -9.25
CA SER A 208 -3.91 13.78 -8.73
C SER A 208 -3.64 12.37 -8.20
N PHE A 209 -4.44 11.96 -7.20
CA PHE A 209 -4.29 10.67 -6.54
C PHE A 209 -5.33 9.68 -7.07
N SER A 210 -4.89 8.55 -7.57
CA SER A 210 -5.76 7.54 -8.17
C SER A 210 -5.81 6.27 -7.32
N THR A 211 -6.97 5.62 -7.32
CA THR A 211 -7.20 4.30 -6.73
C THR A 211 -7.65 3.26 -7.76
N THR A 212 -7.50 3.56 -9.06
CA THR A 212 -7.85 2.66 -10.16
C THR A 212 -6.70 1.70 -10.44
N TRP A 213 -6.95 0.40 -10.29
CA TRP A 213 -5.96 -0.66 -10.49
C TRP A 213 -6.24 -1.48 -11.74
#